data_d664f20a263287a65b6129a42d6b770a
#
_entry.id   d664f20a263287a65b6129a42d6b770a
#
_cell.length_a   1.000
_cell.length_b   1.000
_cell.length_c   1.000
_cell.angle_alpha   90.00
_cell.angle_beta   90.00
_cell.angle_gamma   90.00
#
_symmetry.space_group_name_H-M   'P 1'
#
loop_
_entity.id
_entity.type
_entity.pdbx_description
1 polymer ?
#
loop_
_entity_poly.entity_id
_entity_poly.type
_entity_poly.pdbx_seq_one_letter_code
_entity_poly.pdbx_strand_id
1 'polypeptide(L)'
;MELLIVIALIGILVTMGVASYSTAQVKSRDARRKADMKVIQNAFEQYYSENDGDYPPDASVESDSAYFPGGFPKDPKPNPYPQYDPDYDSTQALYCYCADLETDGSGNADLDCTNVGSCTTCGYYCVRNLQ
;
A
#
# COMPACT_ATOMS: atom_id res chain seq x y z
N MET A 1 -26.09 -11.44 43.25
CA MET A 1 -26.23 -10.05 42.74
C MET A 1 -24.89 -9.53 42.23
N GLU A 2 -23.76 -9.75 42.87
CA GLU A 2 -22.43 -9.25 42.49
C GLU A 2 -21.93 -9.77 41.12
N LEU A 3 -22.22 -11.06 40.77
CA LEU A 3 -21.81 -11.62 39.49
C LEU A 3 -22.48 -10.91 38.30
N LEU A 4 -23.75 -10.51 38.44
CA LEU A 4 -24.50 -9.83 37.38
C LEU A 4 -23.93 -8.47 37.05
N ILE A 5 -23.42 -7.74 38.04
CA ILE A 5 -22.80 -6.42 37.83
C ILE A 5 -21.48 -6.59 37.04
N VAL A 6 -20.68 -7.60 37.35
CA VAL A 6 -19.40 -7.86 36.68
C VAL A 6 -19.62 -8.20 35.22
N ILE A 7 -20.56 -9.10 34.88
CA ILE A 7 -20.85 -9.45 33.48
C ILE A 7 -21.43 -8.28 32.71
N ALA A 8 -22.21 -7.41 33.34
CA ALA A 8 -22.77 -6.22 32.71
C ALA A 8 -21.60 -5.22 32.35
N LEU A 9 -20.68 -5.01 33.26
CA LEU A 9 -19.50 -4.14 33.00
C LEU A 9 -18.62 -4.69 31.91
N ILE A 10 -18.31 -6.00 31.90
CA ILE A 10 -17.54 -6.66 30.83
C ILE A 10 -18.27 -6.50 29.49
N GLY A 11 -19.58 -6.70 29.45
CA GLY A 11 -20.38 -6.52 28.23
C GLY A 11 -20.23 -5.13 27.61
N ILE A 12 -20.28 -4.07 28.44
CA ILE A 12 -20.10 -2.70 27.96
C ILE A 12 -18.67 -2.48 27.42
N LEU A 13 -17.65 -2.97 28.10
CA LEU A 13 -16.26 -2.81 27.65
C LEU A 13 -15.99 -3.54 26.34
N VAL A 14 -16.53 -4.75 26.17
CA VAL A 14 -16.38 -5.54 24.94
C VAL A 14 -17.02 -4.83 23.74
N THR A 15 -18.22 -4.25 23.89
CA THR A 15 -18.89 -3.55 22.79
C THR A 15 -18.09 -2.36 22.28
N MET A 16 -17.48 -1.57 23.17
CA MET A 16 -16.60 -0.47 22.79
C MET A 16 -15.31 -0.96 22.10
N GLY A 17 -14.76 -2.08 22.57
CA GLY A 17 -13.52 -2.68 22.01
C GLY A 17 -13.70 -3.16 20.58
N VAL A 18 -14.80 -3.84 20.26
CA VAL A 18 -15.05 -4.42 18.93
C VAL A 18 -15.13 -3.32 17.84
N ALA A 19 -15.82 -2.22 18.10
CA ALA A 19 -15.95 -1.13 17.12
C ALA A 19 -14.60 -0.48 16.78
N SER A 20 -13.74 -0.30 17.78
CA SER A 20 -12.39 0.29 17.57
C SER A 20 -11.45 -0.68 16.85
N TYR A 21 -11.61 -1.98 17.04
CA TYR A 21 -10.73 -3.00 16.47
C TYR A 21 -10.81 -3.07 14.95
N SER A 22 -12.01 -3.02 14.37
CA SER A 22 -12.19 -3.07 12.91
C SER A 22 -11.51 -1.89 12.21
N THR A 23 -11.67 -0.69 12.76
CA THR A 23 -11.00 0.52 12.22
C THR A 23 -9.48 0.44 12.35
N ALA A 24 -8.97 -0.11 13.45
CA ALA A 24 -7.54 -0.31 13.62
C ALA A 24 -6.96 -1.30 12.60
N GLN A 25 -7.67 -2.37 12.27
CA GLN A 25 -7.26 -3.33 11.25
C GLN A 25 -7.17 -2.69 9.86
N VAL A 26 -8.18 -1.91 9.46
CA VAL A 26 -8.17 -1.18 8.17
C VAL A 26 -6.94 -0.28 8.09
N LYS A 27 -6.72 0.57 9.10
CA LYS A 27 -5.55 1.46 9.15
C LYS A 27 -4.21 0.71 9.12
N SER A 28 -4.14 -0.45 9.76
CA SER A 28 -2.95 -1.30 9.76
C SER A 28 -2.64 -1.83 8.37
N ARG A 29 -3.66 -2.29 7.62
CA ARG A 29 -3.50 -2.76 6.24
C ARG A 29 -3.08 -1.61 5.31
N ASP A 30 -3.70 -0.44 5.43
CA ASP A 30 -3.34 0.73 4.64
C ASP A 30 -1.91 1.20 4.93
N ALA A 31 -1.49 1.16 6.20
CA ALA A 31 -0.11 1.46 6.57
C ALA A 31 0.88 0.46 5.95
N ARG A 32 0.52 -0.83 5.90
CA ARG A 32 1.32 -1.85 5.23
C ARG A 32 1.43 -1.59 3.73
N ARG A 33 0.32 -1.28 3.04
CA ARG A 33 0.32 -0.93 1.62
C ARG A 33 1.27 0.23 1.32
N LYS A 34 1.20 1.29 2.14
CA LYS A 34 2.13 2.44 2.01
C LYS A 34 3.59 2.05 2.23
N ALA A 35 3.86 1.16 3.17
CA ALA A 35 5.21 0.66 3.40
C ALA A 35 5.69 -0.19 2.22
N ASP A 36 4.85 -1.06 1.67
CA ASP A 36 5.14 -1.88 0.50
C ASP A 36 5.45 -1.01 -0.73
N MET A 37 4.69 0.07 -0.96
CA MET A 37 5.00 1.04 -2.02
C MET A 37 6.39 1.66 -1.86
N LYS A 38 6.82 1.95 -0.63
CA LYS A 38 8.17 2.46 -0.38
C LYS A 38 9.27 1.42 -0.62
N VAL A 39 8.99 0.15 -0.34
CA VAL A 39 9.90 -0.95 -0.67
C VAL A 39 10.08 -1.05 -2.18
N ILE A 40 8.98 -1.01 -2.94
CA ILE A 40 9.00 -1.03 -4.41
C ILE A 40 9.78 0.16 -4.95
N GLN A 41 9.50 1.37 -4.47
CA GLN A 41 10.22 2.58 -4.88
C GLN A 41 11.73 2.45 -4.65
N ASN A 42 12.15 2.01 -3.48
CA ASN A 42 13.57 1.85 -3.16
C ASN A 42 14.25 0.80 -4.05
N ALA A 43 13.58 -0.32 -4.34
CA ALA A 43 14.09 -1.36 -5.21
C ALA A 43 14.29 -0.84 -6.66
N PHE A 44 13.36 -0.02 -7.15
CA PHE A 44 13.44 0.56 -8.49
C PHE A 44 14.50 1.65 -8.60
N GLU A 45 14.69 2.46 -7.57
CA GLU A 45 15.82 3.41 -7.53
C GLU A 45 17.18 2.69 -7.46
N GLN A 46 17.23 1.52 -6.79
CA GLN A 46 18.42 0.67 -6.83
C GLN A 46 18.66 0.13 -8.24
N TYR A 47 17.62 -0.39 -8.89
CA TYR A 47 17.70 -0.85 -10.28
C TYR A 47 18.23 0.26 -11.20
N TYR A 48 17.66 1.46 -11.12
CA TYR A 48 18.09 2.64 -11.87
C TYR A 48 19.59 2.93 -11.71
N SER A 49 20.09 2.85 -10.47
CA SER A 49 21.51 3.11 -10.20
C SER A 49 22.46 2.05 -10.76
N GLU A 50 21.97 0.83 -11.00
CA GLU A 50 22.76 -0.31 -11.50
C GLU A 50 22.62 -0.52 -13.02
N ASN A 51 21.64 0.14 -13.67
CA ASN A 51 21.30 -0.05 -15.08
C ASN A 51 21.41 1.26 -15.89
N ASP A 52 22.52 1.98 -15.75
CA ASP A 52 22.86 3.17 -16.54
C ASP A 52 21.84 4.32 -16.50
N GLY A 53 20.96 4.34 -15.51
CA GLY A 53 19.92 5.35 -15.35
C GLY A 53 18.59 5.01 -16.04
N ASP A 54 18.34 3.73 -16.28
CA ASP A 54 17.09 3.24 -16.83
C ASP A 54 16.25 2.54 -15.74
N TYR A 55 14.96 2.75 -15.75
CA TYR A 55 14.00 2.00 -14.90
C TYR A 55 13.59 0.67 -15.56
N PRO A 56 13.04 -0.28 -14.80
CA PRO A 56 12.59 -1.55 -15.39
C PRO A 56 11.54 -1.32 -16.48
N PRO A 57 11.69 -1.99 -17.65
CA PRO A 57 10.75 -1.83 -18.76
C PRO A 57 9.43 -2.57 -18.56
N ASP A 58 9.42 -3.52 -17.63
CA ASP A 58 8.29 -4.41 -17.37
C ASP A 58 8.36 -5.05 -15.97
N ALA A 59 7.42 -5.91 -15.67
CA ALA A 59 7.29 -6.61 -14.39
C ALA A 59 8.37 -7.69 -14.12
N SER A 60 9.36 -7.89 -14.97
CA SER A 60 10.39 -8.91 -14.79
C SER A 60 11.19 -8.73 -13.51
N VAL A 61 11.43 -7.49 -13.12
CA VAL A 61 12.14 -7.12 -11.88
C VAL A 61 11.40 -7.59 -10.62
N GLU A 62 10.08 -7.75 -10.66
CA GLU A 62 9.27 -8.19 -9.51
C GLU A 62 9.65 -9.59 -9.03
N SER A 63 10.14 -10.43 -9.94
CA SER A 63 10.60 -11.79 -9.64
C SER A 63 12.10 -11.88 -9.32
N ASP A 64 12.83 -10.77 -9.43
CA ASP A 64 14.28 -10.76 -9.21
C ASP A 64 14.60 -10.68 -7.72
N SER A 65 15.27 -11.71 -7.21
CA SER A 65 15.70 -11.78 -5.81
C SER A 65 16.81 -10.78 -5.45
N ALA A 66 17.48 -10.18 -6.42
CA ALA A 66 18.46 -9.13 -6.17
C ALA A 66 17.80 -7.85 -5.61
N TYR A 67 16.62 -7.51 -6.16
CA TYR A 67 15.86 -6.33 -5.73
C TYR A 67 14.78 -6.66 -4.70
N PHE A 68 14.22 -7.87 -4.75
CA PHE A 68 13.19 -8.35 -3.82
C PHE A 68 13.59 -9.67 -3.15
N PRO A 69 14.57 -9.67 -2.24
CA PRO A 69 15.07 -10.89 -1.58
C PRO A 69 14.00 -11.62 -0.75
N GLY A 70 12.98 -10.91 -0.31
CA GLY A 70 11.81 -11.47 0.39
C GLY A 70 10.62 -11.81 -0.53
N GLY A 71 10.79 -11.65 -1.85
CA GLY A 71 9.74 -11.68 -2.85
C GLY A 71 9.01 -10.35 -2.97
N PHE A 72 8.35 -10.14 -4.11
CA PHE A 72 7.60 -8.92 -4.37
C PHE A 72 6.46 -8.74 -3.35
N PRO A 73 6.26 -7.53 -2.81
CA PRO A 73 5.21 -7.26 -1.83
C PRO A 73 3.81 -7.60 -2.37
N LYS A 74 2.95 -8.13 -1.50
CA LYS A 74 1.58 -8.51 -1.88
C LYS A 74 0.58 -7.82 -0.97
N ASP A 75 -0.54 -7.41 -1.56
CA ASP A 75 -1.62 -6.80 -0.80
C ASP A 75 -2.07 -7.70 0.36
N PRO A 76 -2.20 -7.19 1.59
CA PRO A 76 -2.64 -7.95 2.75
C PRO A 76 -4.09 -8.45 2.66
N LYS A 77 -4.88 -7.91 1.72
CA LYS A 77 -6.28 -8.29 1.50
C LYS A 77 -6.59 -8.23 0.00
N PRO A 78 -6.14 -9.23 -0.79
CA PRO A 78 -6.18 -9.17 -2.25
C PRO A 78 -7.60 -9.21 -2.87
N ASN A 79 -8.65 -9.37 -2.08
CA ASN A 79 -10.04 -9.37 -2.55
C ASN A 79 -10.92 -8.53 -1.61
N PRO A 80 -11.61 -7.46 -2.08
CA PRO A 80 -11.79 -7.03 -3.48
C PRO A 80 -10.63 -6.19 -4.05
N TYR A 81 -9.59 -5.90 -3.27
CA TYR A 81 -8.50 -5.04 -3.71
C TYR A 81 -7.57 -5.80 -4.66
N PRO A 82 -7.26 -5.24 -5.83
CA PRO A 82 -6.32 -5.86 -6.77
C PRO A 82 -4.90 -5.91 -6.16
N GLN A 83 -4.06 -6.74 -6.76
CA GLN A 83 -2.62 -6.63 -6.56
C GLN A 83 -2.17 -5.21 -6.92
N TYR A 84 -1.05 -4.75 -6.36
CA TYR A 84 -0.49 -3.43 -6.68
C TYR A 84 -0.39 -3.22 -8.19
N ASP A 85 -0.88 -2.08 -8.66
CA ASP A 85 -1.05 -1.80 -10.08
C ASP A 85 0.19 -1.07 -10.62
N PRO A 86 0.97 -1.71 -11.51
CA PRO A 86 2.11 -1.10 -12.15
C PRO A 86 1.73 -0.35 -13.41
N ASP A 87 2.32 0.80 -13.61
CA ASP A 87 2.36 1.51 -14.88
C ASP A 87 3.82 1.70 -15.29
N TYR A 88 4.27 0.90 -16.26
CA TYR A 88 5.61 0.91 -16.80
C TYR A 88 5.68 1.72 -18.08
N ASP A 89 6.61 2.66 -18.14
CA ASP A 89 6.92 3.35 -19.38
C ASP A 89 7.90 2.50 -20.23
N SER A 90 7.47 2.15 -21.44
CA SER A 90 8.31 1.41 -22.40
C SER A 90 9.59 2.15 -22.81
N THR A 91 9.69 3.45 -22.53
CA THR A 91 10.92 4.24 -22.73
C THR A 91 11.91 4.11 -21.58
N GLN A 92 11.56 3.39 -20.51
CA GLN A 92 12.35 3.20 -19.28
C GLN A 92 12.67 4.50 -18.52
N ALA A 93 12.02 5.60 -18.87
CA ALA A 93 12.23 6.90 -18.23
C ALA A 93 11.41 7.10 -16.96
N LEU A 94 10.26 6.40 -16.85
CA LEU A 94 9.29 6.58 -15.77
C LEU A 94 8.72 5.23 -15.32
N TYR A 95 8.32 5.18 -14.08
CA TYR A 95 7.44 4.13 -13.58
C TYR A 95 6.44 4.71 -12.58
N CYS A 96 5.38 4.01 -12.35
CA CYS A 96 4.47 4.29 -11.25
C CYS A 96 3.84 3.01 -10.69
N TYR A 97 3.72 2.95 -9.38
CA TYR A 97 3.01 1.89 -8.67
C TYR A 97 1.98 2.47 -7.74
N CYS A 98 0.77 1.92 -7.79
CA CYS A 98 -0.35 2.35 -6.96
C CYS A 98 -0.88 1.21 -6.09
N ALA A 99 -1.25 1.55 -4.86
CA ALA A 99 -1.98 0.69 -3.94
C ALA A 99 -3.34 1.32 -3.65
N ASP A 100 -4.42 0.54 -3.81
CA ASP A 100 -5.77 0.93 -3.41
C ASP A 100 -5.90 0.88 -1.89
N LEU A 101 -6.36 1.96 -1.27
CA LEU A 101 -6.52 2.07 0.19
C LEU A 101 -7.97 1.83 0.60
N GLU A 102 -8.15 1.19 1.74
CA GLU A 102 -9.48 0.96 2.33
C GLU A 102 -10.05 2.23 2.99
N THR A 103 -9.20 3.21 3.28
CA THR A 103 -9.58 4.47 3.92
C THR A 103 -9.55 5.60 2.89
N ASP A 104 -10.71 6.09 2.47
CA ASP A 104 -10.83 7.24 1.59
C ASP A 104 -10.11 8.47 2.16
N GLY A 105 -9.48 9.23 1.27
CA GLY A 105 -8.76 10.44 1.63
C GLY A 105 -7.43 10.23 2.36
N SER A 106 -6.97 8.99 2.52
CA SER A 106 -5.69 8.69 3.17
C SER A 106 -4.53 8.50 2.20
N GLY A 107 -4.80 8.51 0.90
CA GLY A 107 -3.84 8.35 -0.18
C GLY A 107 -3.15 9.65 -0.60
N ASN A 108 -2.50 9.60 -1.76
CA ASN A 108 -1.86 10.75 -2.41
C ASN A 108 -2.21 10.86 -3.90
N ALA A 109 -3.05 9.98 -4.40
CA ALA A 109 -3.50 9.97 -5.79
C ALA A 109 -4.98 9.56 -5.89
N ASP A 110 -5.64 9.94 -6.99
CA ASP A 110 -6.99 9.48 -7.29
C ASP A 110 -6.95 8.07 -7.92
N LEU A 111 -7.01 7.91 -9.20
CA LEU A 111 -7.06 6.59 -9.84
C LEU A 111 -5.79 6.22 -10.60
N ASP A 112 -4.95 7.19 -10.87
CA ASP A 112 -3.79 7.02 -11.74
C ASP A 112 -2.58 7.83 -11.28
N CYS A 113 -1.47 7.60 -11.93
CA CYS A 113 -0.21 8.25 -11.63
C CYS A 113 -0.11 9.70 -12.12
N THR A 114 -1.08 10.20 -12.83
CA THR A 114 -1.05 11.54 -13.43
C THR A 114 -1.24 12.65 -12.39
N ASN A 115 -1.93 12.34 -11.29
CA ASN A 115 -2.30 13.29 -10.24
C ASN A 115 -1.64 13.02 -8.87
N VAL A 116 -0.48 12.38 -8.84
CA VAL A 116 0.23 12.11 -7.58
C VAL A 116 0.56 13.42 -6.86
N GLY A 117 0.01 13.58 -5.66
CA GLY A 117 0.20 14.76 -4.81
C GLY A 117 -0.84 15.88 -5.00
N SER A 118 -1.82 15.72 -5.92
CA SER A 118 -2.87 16.74 -6.18
C SER A 118 -4.24 16.09 -6.40
N CYS A 119 -4.68 15.29 -5.45
CA CYS A 119 -5.97 14.60 -5.53
C CYS A 119 -7.04 15.22 -4.64
N THR A 120 -8.31 15.02 -4.97
CA THR A 120 -9.47 15.50 -4.21
C THR A 120 -10.02 14.45 -3.24
N THR A 121 -10.00 13.17 -3.61
CA THR A 121 -10.53 12.07 -2.80
C THR A 121 -9.50 11.03 -2.40
N CYS A 122 -8.31 11.05 -2.97
CA CYS A 122 -7.11 10.27 -2.59
C CYS A 122 -7.39 8.83 -2.10
N GLY A 123 -8.03 8.01 -2.93
CA GLY A 123 -8.27 6.60 -2.63
C GLY A 123 -7.03 5.71 -2.81
N TYR A 124 -6.04 6.19 -3.58
CA TYR A 124 -4.82 5.45 -3.91
C TYR A 124 -3.57 6.07 -3.29
N TYR A 125 -2.61 5.23 -2.96
CA TYR A 125 -1.27 5.67 -2.60
C TYR A 125 -0.28 5.21 -3.67
N CYS A 126 0.22 6.15 -4.44
CA CYS A 126 1.13 5.90 -5.56
C CYS A 126 2.55 6.38 -5.25
N VAL A 127 3.52 5.66 -5.81
CA VAL A 127 4.93 6.03 -5.85
C VAL A 127 5.40 6.05 -7.29
N ARG A 128 6.33 6.95 -7.59
CA ARG A 128 6.93 7.11 -8.92
C ARG A 128 8.42 7.39 -8.80
N ASN A 129 9.10 7.44 -9.94
CA ASN A 129 10.51 7.80 -10.02
C ASN A 129 10.83 9.09 -9.24
N LEU A 130 12.03 9.13 -8.66
CA LEU A 130 12.53 10.27 -7.89
C LEU A 130 13.45 11.20 -8.73
N GLN A 131 13.87 10.72 -9.91
CA GLN A 131 14.77 11.43 -10.81
C GLN A 131 14.03 12.22 -11.88
#